data_3f7ea533ee180fb6f7248008ed51d594
#
_entry.id   3f7ea533ee180fb6f7248008ed51d594
#
_cell.length_a   1.000
_cell.length_b   1.000
_cell.length_c   1.000
_cell.angle_alpha   90.00
_cell.angle_beta   90.00
_cell.angle_gamma   90.00
#
_symmetry.space_group_name_H-M   'P 1'
#
loop_
_entity.id
_entity.type
_entity.pdbx_description
1 polymer ?
#
loop_
_entity_poly.entity_id
_entity_poly.type
_entity_poly.pdbx_seq_one_letter_code
_entity_poly.pdbx_strand_id
1 'polypeptide(L)' 'MMKKEDLGRMIKQRREFLHINQSDLAEIAEVGLRYLVDIENGKGNPSIGKLEKILDVLGLQIEIRVKIK' A
#
# COMPACT_ATOMS: atom_id res chain seq x y z
N MET A 1 -5.42 5.27 15.50
CA MET A 1 -5.88 5.40 14.11
C MET A 1 -4.69 5.41 13.16
N MET A 2 -4.80 4.69 12.04
CA MET A 2 -3.71 4.62 11.08
C MET A 2 -3.61 5.92 10.27
N LYS A 3 -2.41 6.47 10.17
CA LYS A 3 -2.14 7.64 9.35
C LYS A 3 -1.61 7.21 7.99
N LYS A 4 -1.67 8.13 7.02
CA LYS A 4 -1.12 7.87 5.68
C LYS A 4 0.34 7.43 5.75
N GLU A 5 1.10 8.05 6.65
CA GLU A 5 2.52 7.71 6.84
C GLU A 5 2.69 6.27 7.33
N ASP A 6 1.82 5.82 8.21
CA ASP A 6 1.87 4.46 8.73
C ASP A 6 1.54 3.45 7.63
N LEU A 7 0.51 3.74 6.84
CA LEU A 7 0.12 2.90 5.71
C LEU A 7 1.27 2.79 4.70
N GLY A 8 1.85 3.92 4.34
CA GLY A 8 2.96 3.95 3.39
C GLY A 8 4.16 3.16 3.88
N ARG A 9 4.46 3.28 5.17
CA ARG A 9 5.58 2.56 5.79
C ARG A 9 5.32 1.05 5.78
N MET A 10 4.10 0.63 6.09
CA MET A 10 3.75 -0.80 6.08
C MET A 10 3.89 -1.39 4.69
N ILE A 11 3.43 -0.67 3.68
CA ILE A 11 3.54 -1.10 2.28
C ILE A 11 5.02 -1.23 1.90
N LYS A 12 5.81 -0.22 2.20
CA LYS A 12 7.23 -0.21 1.88
C LYS A 12 7.98 -1.36 2.57
N GLN A 13 7.73 -1.56 3.86
CA GLN A 13 8.38 -2.61 4.62
C GLN A 13 8.03 -3.99 4.08
N ARG A 14 6.76 -4.21 3.75
CA ARG A 14 6.34 -5.51 3.22
C ARG A 14 6.94 -5.75 1.84
N ARG A 15 6.95 -4.71 0.99
CA ARG A 15 7.57 -4.78 -0.33
C ARG A 15 9.05 -5.16 -0.22
N GLU A 16 9.77 -4.48 0.67
CA GLU A 16 11.20 -4.76 0.88
C GLU A 16 11.43 -6.16 1.43
N PHE A 17 10.56 -6.60 2.33
CA PHE A 17 10.62 -7.95 2.87
C PHE A 17 10.50 -9.00 1.76
N LEU A 18 9.67 -8.73 0.77
CA LEU A 18 9.45 -9.63 -0.36
C LEU A 18 10.48 -9.43 -1.49
N HIS A 19 11.42 -8.51 -1.31
CA HIS A 19 12.47 -8.20 -2.29
C HIS A 19 11.90 -7.75 -3.65
N ILE A 20 10.83 -6.96 -3.64
CA ILE A 20 10.22 -6.41 -4.84
C ILE A 20 10.56 -4.93 -4.90
N ASN A 21 11.02 -4.43 -6.05
CA ASN A 21 11.27 -3.00 -6.19
C ASN A 21 9.97 -2.26 -6.53
N GLN A 22 10.00 -0.93 -6.41
CA GLN A 22 8.79 -0.12 -6.64
C GLN A 22 8.23 -0.28 -8.05
N SER A 23 9.08 -0.28 -9.06
CA SER A 23 8.64 -0.42 -10.45
C SER A 23 7.91 -1.72 -10.69
N ASP A 24 8.45 -2.82 -10.17
CA ASP A 24 7.84 -4.13 -10.34
C ASP A 24 6.51 -4.20 -9.60
N LEU A 25 6.45 -3.69 -8.38
CA LEU A 25 5.19 -3.69 -7.64
C LEU A 25 4.12 -2.89 -8.36
N ALA A 26 4.46 -1.70 -8.84
CA ALA A 26 3.51 -0.85 -9.55
C ALA A 26 2.99 -1.55 -10.80
N GLU A 27 3.88 -2.21 -11.55
CA GLU A 27 3.49 -2.93 -12.76
C GLU A 27 2.57 -4.10 -12.46
N ILE A 28 2.93 -4.94 -11.49
CA ILE A 28 2.13 -6.11 -11.14
C ILE A 28 0.76 -5.69 -10.59
N ALA A 29 0.73 -4.66 -9.76
CA ALA A 29 -0.51 -4.14 -9.18
C ALA A 29 -1.32 -3.29 -10.16
N GLU A 30 -0.78 -3.02 -11.34
CA GLU A 30 -1.44 -2.20 -12.37
C GLU A 30 -1.78 -0.80 -11.86
N VAL A 31 -0.86 -0.19 -11.15
CA VAL A 31 -0.98 1.21 -10.72
C VAL A 31 0.21 2.00 -11.23
N GLY A 32 0.09 3.31 -11.28
CA GLY A 32 1.20 4.16 -11.71
C GLY A 32 2.33 4.13 -10.71
N LEU A 33 3.57 4.17 -11.20
CA LEU A 33 4.74 4.21 -10.32
C LEU A 33 4.70 5.44 -9.42
N ARG A 34 4.34 6.59 -9.96
CA ARG A 34 4.24 7.82 -9.17
C ARG A 34 3.23 7.67 -8.03
N TYR A 35 2.10 7.02 -8.33
CA TYR A 35 1.09 6.75 -7.32
C TYR A 35 1.68 5.92 -6.16
N LEU A 36 2.40 4.85 -6.49
CA LEU A 36 3.00 3.98 -5.47
C LEU A 36 4.05 4.74 -4.65
N VAL A 37 4.90 5.52 -5.32
CA VAL A 37 5.93 6.30 -4.63
C VAL A 37 5.27 7.27 -3.63
N ASP A 38 4.22 7.96 -4.07
CA ASP A 38 3.52 8.90 -3.19
C ASP A 38 2.88 8.19 -2.00
N ILE A 39 2.24 7.02 -2.24
CA ILE A 39 1.63 6.25 -1.16
C ILE A 39 2.68 5.81 -0.14
N GLU A 40 3.81 5.31 -0.59
CA GLU A 40 4.89 4.88 0.33
C GLU A 40 5.46 6.04 1.12
N ASN A 41 5.40 7.24 0.58
CA ASN A 41 5.88 8.45 1.27
C ASN A 41 4.81 9.14 2.11
N GLY A 42 3.64 8.54 2.24
CA GLY A 42 2.55 9.11 3.04
C GLY A 42 1.87 10.29 2.39
N LYS A 43 1.96 10.40 1.07
CA LYS A 43 1.40 11.52 0.31
C LYS A 43 0.22 11.06 -0.54
N GLY A 44 -0.50 12.03 -1.08
CA GLY A 44 -1.61 11.77 -1.99
C GLY A 44 -2.87 11.31 -1.28
N ASN A 45 -3.84 10.90 -2.06
CA ASN A 45 -5.12 10.40 -1.56
C ASN A 45 -5.34 9.00 -2.11
N PRO A 46 -5.00 7.96 -1.36
CA PRO A 46 -5.17 6.60 -1.84
C PRO A 46 -6.65 6.27 -2.00
N SER A 47 -7.03 5.73 -3.16
CA SER A 47 -8.34 5.16 -3.34
C SER A 47 -8.31 3.71 -2.88
N ILE A 48 -9.41 3.24 -2.32
CA ILE A 48 -9.49 1.86 -1.83
C ILE A 48 -9.23 0.86 -2.94
N GLY A 49 -9.78 1.09 -4.13
CA GLY A 49 -9.60 0.16 -5.25
C GLY A 49 -8.13 -0.01 -5.65
N LYS A 50 -7.41 1.09 -5.82
CA LYS A 50 -5.98 1.03 -6.18
C LYS A 50 -5.15 0.48 -5.03
N LEU A 51 -5.50 0.85 -3.80
CA LEU A 51 -4.80 0.37 -2.62
C LEU A 51 -4.92 -1.14 -2.50
N GLU A 52 -6.11 -1.69 -2.71
CA GLU A 52 -6.33 -3.13 -2.65
C GLU A 52 -5.48 -3.88 -3.68
N LYS A 53 -5.30 -3.33 -4.86
CA LYS A 53 -4.44 -3.95 -5.88
C LYS A 53 -3.00 -4.08 -5.38
N ILE A 54 -2.50 -3.03 -4.74
CA ILE A 54 -1.15 -3.04 -4.16
C ILE A 54 -1.06 -4.07 -3.03
N LEU A 55 -2.04 -4.04 -2.12
CA LEU A 55 -2.04 -4.93 -0.96
C LEU A 55 -2.13 -6.39 -1.36
N ASP A 56 -2.94 -6.70 -2.38
CA ASP A 56 -3.07 -8.07 -2.88
C ASP A 56 -1.73 -8.64 -3.31
N VAL A 57 -0.93 -7.87 -4.05
CA VAL A 57 0.39 -8.33 -4.50
C VAL A 57 1.28 -8.63 -3.30
N LEU A 58 1.14 -7.85 -2.23
CA LEU A 58 1.97 -7.97 -1.03
C LEU A 58 1.46 -9.02 -0.04
N GLY A 59 0.31 -9.64 -0.32
CA GLY A 59 -0.29 -10.57 0.62
C GLY A 59 -0.90 -9.90 1.84
N LEU A 60 -1.29 -8.63 1.71
CA LEU A 60 -1.93 -7.87 2.77
C LEU A 60 -3.39 -7.65 2.43
N GLN A 61 -4.19 -7.33 3.43
CA GLN A 61 -5.60 -7.04 3.22
C GLN A 61 -6.07 -5.95 4.17
N ILE A 62 -7.14 -5.27 3.75
CA ILE A 62 -7.81 -4.30 4.60
C ILE A 62 -8.90 -5.04 5.38
N GLU A 63 -8.95 -4.84 6.69
CA GLU A 63 -10.02 -5.37 7.53
C GLU A 63 -10.77 -4.22 8.19
N ILE A 64 -12.08 -4.34 8.18
CA ILE A 64 -12.95 -3.39 8.87
C ILE A 64 -13.64 -4.14 9.99
N ARG A 65 -13.49 -3.63 11.20
CA ARG A 65 -14.04 -4.27 12.39
C ARG A 65 -14.86 -3.29 13.19
N VAL A 66 -15.85 -3.84 13.89
CA VAL A 66 -16.61 -3.04 14.85
C VAL A 66 -15.67 -2.68 16.00
N LYS A 67 -15.64 -1.38 16.30
CA LYS A 67 -14.81 -0.90 17.41
C LYS A 67 -15.47 -1.28 18.73
N ILE A 68 -14.73 -1.96 19.57
CA ILE A 68 -15.19 -2.35 20.91
C ILE A 68 -14.56 -1.38 21.91
N LYS A 69 -15.41 -0.81 22.76
CA LYS A 69 -14.91 0.08 23.81
C LYS A 69 -14.44 -0.72 25.03
#